data_fd78c28130b1bbd0089c2294db661bba
#
_entry.id   fd78c28130b1bbd0089c2294db661bba
#
_cell.length_a   1.000
_cell.length_b   1.000
_cell.length_c   1.000
_cell.angle_alpha   90.00
_cell.angle_beta   90.00
_cell.angle_gamma   90.00
#
_symmetry.space_group_name_H-M   'P 1'
#
loop_
_entity.id
_entity.type
_entity.pdbx_description
1 polymer ?
#
loop_
_entity_poly.entity_id
_entity_poly.type
_entity_poly.pdbx_seq_one_letter_code
_entity_poly.pdbx_strand_id
1 'polypeptide(L)'
;MLILKATERNWGLIGPGDWEKKSWKIEDNGWYQYTTSFRSGTPDLPEIPAVTEEGQLSAAQFQKLKECMNSEWSEEATDACDGTAWEFKMYEGDAIIRHRELGYIYGIEPYECMAEVLSEVVE
;
A
#
# COMPACT_ATOMS: atom_id res chain seq x y z
N MET A 1 4.83 -13.74 -10.06
CA MET A 1 5.65 -13.70 -8.82
C MET A 1 5.56 -12.31 -8.19
N LEU A 2 5.28 -12.26 -6.90
CA LEU A 2 5.12 -10.99 -6.17
C LEU A 2 6.44 -10.22 -6.10
N ILE A 3 6.42 -8.93 -6.45
CA ILE A 3 7.61 -8.06 -6.37
C ILE A 3 7.44 -6.94 -5.34
N LEU A 4 6.20 -6.52 -5.06
CA LEU A 4 5.94 -5.44 -4.11
C LEU A 4 4.64 -5.69 -3.37
N LYS A 5 4.64 -5.44 -2.08
CA LYS A 5 3.43 -5.35 -1.28
C LYS A 5 3.48 -4.03 -0.51
N ALA A 6 2.45 -3.21 -0.69
CA ALA A 6 2.31 -1.95 0.04
C ALA A 6 1.02 -1.99 0.84
N THR A 7 1.05 -1.48 2.05
CA THR A 7 -0.12 -1.44 2.93
C THR A 7 -0.23 -0.06 3.56
N GLU A 8 -1.43 0.51 3.48
CA GLU A 8 -1.77 1.77 4.16
C GLU A 8 -2.79 1.47 5.23
N ARG A 9 -2.53 1.88 6.47
CA ARG A 9 -3.44 1.71 7.59
C ARG A 9 -3.96 3.06 8.04
N ASN A 10 -5.23 3.12 8.37
CA ASN A 10 -5.87 4.34 8.87
C ASN A 10 -5.88 4.30 10.41
N TRP A 11 -5.04 5.15 11.01
CA TRP A 11 -4.91 5.28 12.46
C TRP A 11 -5.72 6.45 13.04
N GLY A 12 -6.39 7.22 12.18
CA GLY A 12 -7.17 8.37 12.62
C GLY A 12 -8.44 7.97 13.37
N LEU A 13 -9.25 8.97 13.67
CA LEU A 13 -10.57 8.75 14.27
C LEU A 13 -11.49 8.18 13.19
N ILE A 14 -11.58 6.86 13.14
CA ILE A 14 -12.42 6.17 12.17
C ILE A 14 -13.63 5.56 12.87
N GLY A 15 -14.77 5.67 12.21
CA GLY A 15 -16.01 5.06 12.68
C GLY A 15 -16.34 3.78 11.92
N PRO A 16 -17.47 3.14 12.30
CA PRO A 16 -17.94 1.97 11.58
C PRO A 16 -18.17 2.29 10.10
N GLY A 17 -17.68 1.42 9.20
CA GLY A 17 -17.81 1.60 7.77
C GLY A 17 -16.69 2.38 7.11
N ASP A 18 -15.82 3.04 7.88
CA ASP A 18 -14.64 3.71 7.32
C ASP A 18 -13.60 2.67 6.94
N TRP A 19 -12.79 2.99 5.91
CA TRP A 19 -11.73 2.07 5.55
C TRP A 19 -10.68 2.00 6.66
N GLU A 20 -10.18 0.81 6.90
CA GLU A 20 -9.19 0.54 7.95
C GLU A 20 -7.82 0.23 7.35
N LYS A 21 -7.80 -0.51 6.23
CA LYS A 21 -6.56 -0.96 5.61
C LYS A 21 -6.73 -1.05 4.10
N LYS A 22 -5.74 -0.55 3.38
CA LYS A 22 -5.62 -0.72 1.93
C LYS A 22 -4.33 -1.47 1.64
N SER A 23 -4.39 -2.48 0.78
CA SER A 23 -3.26 -3.33 0.49
C SER A 23 -3.11 -3.54 -1.01
N TRP A 24 -1.90 -3.33 -1.53
CA TRP A 24 -1.57 -3.54 -2.93
C TRP A 24 -0.55 -4.67 -3.03
N LYS A 25 -0.78 -5.58 -3.96
CA LYS A 25 0.18 -6.63 -4.33
C LYS A 25 0.48 -6.49 -5.81
N ILE A 26 1.74 -6.37 -6.16
CA ILE A 26 2.18 -6.18 -7.54
C ILE A 26 3.03 -7.38 -7.96
N GLU A 27 2.67 -7.98 -9.09
CA GLU A 27 3.40 -9.09 -9.68
C GLU A 27 4.46 -8.60 -10.67
N ASP A 28 5.41 -9.47 -11.00
CA ASP A 28 6.50 -9.15 -11.92
C ASP A 28 6.07 -8.89 -13.36
N ASN A 29 4.85 -9.27 -13.72
CA ASN A 29 4.25 -8.97 -15.02
C ASN A 29 3.39 -7.70 -15.02
N GLY A 30 3.37 -6.96 -13.91
CA GLY A 30 2.56 -5.76 -13.75
C GLY A 30 1.11 -6.01 -13.31
N TRP A 31 0.73 -7.24 -13.05
CA TRP A 31 -0.60 -7.55 -12.51
C TRP A 31 -0.69 -7.04 -11.08
N TYR A 32 -1.81 -6.40 -10.74
CA TYR A 32 -2.03 -5.91 -9.38
C TYR A 32 -3.29 -6.50 -8.77
N GLN A 33 -3.26 -6.61 -7.43
CA GLN A 33 -4.42 -6.90 -6.61
C GLN A 33 -4.50 -5.82 -5.52
N TYR A 34 -5.65 -5.16 -5.42
CA TYR A 34 -5.90 -4.11 -4.45
C TYR A 34 -7.06 -4.51 -3.55
N THR A 35 -6.84 -4.52 -2.24
CA THR A 35 -7.84 -4.90 -1.26
C THR A 35 -8.07 -3.77 -0.27
N THR A 36 -9.33 -3.41 -0.06
CA THR A 36 -9.74 -2.45 0.95
C THR A 36 -10.50 -3.18 2.04
N SER A 37 -10.04 -3.05 3.29
CA SER A 37 -10.72 -3.58 4.46
C SER A 37 -11.38 -2.43 5.22
N PHE A 38 -12.53 -2.71 5.83
CA PHE A 38 -13.32 -1.69 6.52
C PHE A 38 -13.45 -2.04 7.99
N ARG A 39 -13.55 -1.02 8.82
CA ARG A 39 -13.76 -1.22 10.26
C ARG A 39 -15.18 -1.72 10.50
N SER A 40 -15.30 -2.86 11.17
CA SER A 40 -16.57 -3.34 11.67
C SER A 40 -17.02 -2.44 12.82
N GLY A 41 -18.32 -2.29 12.99
CA GLY A 41 -18.87 -1.43 14.01
C GLY A 41 -18.80 -2.03 15.40
N THR A 42 -19.93 -2.54 15.87
CA THR A 42 -20.04 -3.18 17.18
C THR A 42 -20.16 -4.69 16.98
N PRO A 43 -19.97 -5.49 18.04
CA PRO A 43 -20.19 -6.94 17.94
C PRO A 43 -21.59 -7.34 17.44
N ASP A 44 -22.55 -6.44 17.54
CA ASP A 44 -23.93 -6.68 17.12
C ASP A 44 -24.17 -6.38 15.65
N LEU A 45 -23.20 -5.78 14.93
CA LEU A 45 -23.31 -5.47 13.52
C LEU A 45 -22.53 -6.49 12.69
N PRO A 46 -23.05 -6.88 11.51
CA PRO A 46 -22.32 -7.79 10.64
C PRO A 46 -20.99 -7.19 10.21
N GLU A 47 -19.98 -8.03 10.07
CA GLU A 47 -18.68 -7.65 9.54
C GLU A 47 -18.83 -7.17 8.11
N ILE A 48 -18.17 -6.06 7.77
CA ILE A 48 -18.18 -5.54 6.40
C ILE A 48 -17.12 -6.29 5.60
N PRO A 49 -17.51 -7.00 4.52
CA PRO A 49 -16.53 -7.75 3.72
C PRO A 49 -15.51 -6.84 3.06
N ALA A 50 -14.26 -7.28 3.01
CA ALA A 50 -13.22 -6.59 2.27
C ALA A 50 -13.54 -6.61 0.77
N VAL A 51 -13.18 -5.56 0.06
CA VAL A 51 -13.37 -5.44 -1.38
C VAL A 51 -12.02 -5.60 -2.06
N THR A 52 -11.94 -6.51 -3.03
CA THR A 52 -10.73 -6.77 -3.79
C THR A 52 -10.94 -6.44 -5.25
N GLU A 53 -10.02 -5.69 -5.83
CA GLU A 53 -9.99 -5.35 -7.25
C GLU A 53 -8.68 -5.84 -7.85
N GLU A 54 -8.72 -6.29 -9.09
CA GLU A 54 -7.55 -6.79 -9.79
C GLU A 54 -7.46 -6.15 -11.18
N GLY A 55 -6.25 -6.03 -11.69
CA GLY A 55 -6.04 -5.48 -13.02
C GLY A 55 -4.60 -5.53 -13.44
N GLN A 56 -4.29 -4.82 -14.52
CA GLN A 56 -2.98 -4.76 -15.12
C GLN A 56 -2.51 -3.32 -15.17
N LEU A 57 -1.31 -3.05 -14.61
CA LEU A 57 -0.67 -1.76 -14.74
C LEU A 57 -0.33 -1.49 -16.21
N SER A 58 -0.47 -0.23 -16.65
CA SER A 58 0.03 0.16 -17.96
C SER A 58 1.56 0.04 -17.96
N ALA A 59 2.14 -0.05 -19.16
CA ALA A 59 3.60 -0.12 -19.28
C ALA A 59 4.28 1.09 -18.63
N ALA A 60 3.70 2.29 -18.78
CA ALA A 60 4.22 3.52 -18.19
C ALA A 60 4.13 3.50 -16.66
N GLN A 61 3.00 3.08 -16.11
CA GLN A 61 2.81 2.96 -14.66
C GLN A 61 3.77 1.94 -14.07
N PHE A 62 3.90 0.78 -14.69
CA PHE A 62 4.79 -0.27 -14.21
C PHE A 62 6.25 0.15 -14.25
N GLN A 63 6.66 0.84 -15.33
CA GLN A 63 8.02 1.36 -15.45
C GLN A 63 8.33 2.37 -14.35
N LYS A 64 7.42 3.32 -14.12
CA LYS A 64 7.58 4.32 -13.07
C LYS A 64 7.66 3.67 -11.68
N LEU A 65 6.81 2.68 -11.41
CA LEU A 65 6.82 1.95 -10.15
C LEU A 65 8.15 1.23 -9.93
N LYS A 66 8.67 0.56 -10.95
CA LYS A 66 9.96 -0.13 -10.85
C LYS A 66 11.12 0.84 -10.63
N GLU A 67 11.08 2.01 -11.26
CA GLU A 67 12.09 3.04 -11.02
C GLU A 67 12.07 3.51 -9.57
N CYS A 68 10.87 3.75 -9.01
CA CYS A 68 10.73 4.10 -7.60
C CYS A 68 11.28 2.98 -6.70
N MET A 69 10.90 1.74 -6.97
CA MET A 69 11.30 0.58 -6.16
C MET A 69 12.81 0.36 -6.15
N ASN A 70 13.48 0.63 -7.27
CA ASN A 70 14.92 0.40 -7.42
C ASN A 70 15.79 1.59 -7.00
N SER A 71 15.19 2.71 -6.62
CA SER A 71 15.94 3.85 -6.08
C SER A 71 16.34 3.56 -4.63
N GLU A 72 17.17 4.40 -4.05
CA GLU A 72 17.56 4.25 -2.65
C GLU A 72 16.37 4.50 -1.73
N TRP A 73 16.12 3.55 -0.83
CA TRP A 73 15.05 3.67 0.15
C TRP A 73 15.55 4.44 1.37
N SER A 74 14.91 5.58 1.64
CA SER A 74 15.24 6.41 2.80
C SER A 74 15.04 5.62 4.11
N GLU A 75 15.94 5.80 5.05
CA GLU A 75 15.82 5.23 6.39
C GLU A 75 15.17 6.20 7.37
N GLU A 76 14.67 7.33 6.88
CA GLU A 76 13.99 8.32 7.71
C GLU A 76 12.77 7.70 8.40
N ALA A 77 12.63 7.96 9.68
CA ALA A 77 11.52 7.46 10.47
C ALA A 77 10.46 8.55 10.63
N THR A 78 9.19 8.16 10.54
CA THR A 78 8.07 9.08 10.76
C THR A 78 7.07 8.45 11.71
N ASP A 79 6.36 9.29 12.44
CA ASP A 79 5.36 8.84 13.41
C ASP A 79 3.96 8.82 12.79
N ALA A 80 3.18 7.80 13.13
CA ALA A 80 1.78 7.72 12.76
C ALA A 80 0.94 8.47 13.81
N CYS A 81 0.72 9.77 13.57
CA CYS A 81 -0.14 10.61 14.43
C CYS A 81 -1.42 10.93 13.68
N ASP A 82 -2.57 10.51 14.17
CA ASP A 82 -3.90 10.85 13.61
C ASP A 82 -3.99 10.82 12.09
N GLY A 83 -3.35 9.85 11.46
CA GLY A 83 -3.30 9.77 10.02
C GLY A 83 -3.15 8.35 9.54
N THR A 84 -2.35 8.20 8.51
CA THR A 84 -2.09 6.90 7.91
C THR A 84 -0.69 6.45 8.22
N ALA A 85 -0.51 5.13 8.30
CA ALA A 85 0.79 4.49 8.40
C ALA A 85 0.98 3.59 7.18
N TRP A 86 2.21 3.54 6.68
CA TRP A 86 2.53 2.77 5.49
C TRP A 86 3.54 1.67 5.80
N GLU A 87 3.40 0.56 5.08
CA GLU A 87 4.38 -0.53 5.09
C GLU A 87 4.68 -0.91 3.65
N PHE A 88 5.97 -1.01 3.31
CA PHE A 88 6.42 -1.41 1.98
C PHE A 88 7.33 -2.61 2.10
N LYS A 89 7.07 -3.64 1.30
CA LYS A 89 7.90 -4.85 1.21
C LYS A 89 8.22 -5.11 -0.25
N MET A 90 9.51 -5.19 -0.56
CA MET A 90 9.99 -5.54 -1.88
C MET A 90 10.52 -6.96 -1.86
N TYR A 91 10.14 -7.74 -2.85
CA TYR A 91 10.45 -9.16 -2.92
C TYR A 91 11.36 -9.47 -4.10
N GLU A 92 12.23 -10.46 -3.89
CA GLU A 92 12.99 -11.11 -4.96
C GLU A 92 12.82 -12.61 -4.75
N GLY A 93 12.09 -13.27 -5.65
CA GLY A 93 11.65 -14.64 -5.41
C GLY A 93 10.73 -14.69 -4.20
N ASP A 94 11.03 -15.57 -3.26
CA ASP A 94 10.27 -15.70 -2.00
C ASP A 94 10.87 -14.87 -0.86
N ALA A 95 11.95 -14.16 -1.11
CA ALA A 95 12.66 -13.40 -0.07
C ALA A 95 12.26 -11.93 -0.08
N ILE A 96 12.07 -11.36 1.11
CA ILE A 96 11.89 -9.92 1.29
C ILE A 96 13.28 -9.29 1.28
N ILE A 97 13.57 -8.45 0.28
CA ILE A 97 14.88 -7.79 0.15
C ILE A 97 14.90 -6.37 0.70
N ARG A 98 13.73 -5.73 0.83
CA ARG A 98 13.57 -4.42 1.45
C ARG A 98 12.25 -4.38 2.21
N HIS A 99 12.27 -3.80 3.40
CA HIS A 99 11.08 -3.66 4.24
C HIS A 99 11.17 -2.36 5.03
N ARG A 100 10.13 -1.53 4.94
CA ARG A 100 10.02 -0.29 5.71
C ARG A 100 8.61 -0.09 6.24
N GLU A 101 8.54 0.44 7.45
CA GLU A 101 7.31 0.91 8.08
C GLU A 101 7.48 2.38 8.40
N LEU A 102 6.51 3.21 7.98
CA LEU A 102 6.53 4.65 8.21
C LEU A 102 5.15 5.12 8.65
N GLY A 103 5.10 6.24 9.35
CA GLY A 103 3.83 6.93 9.63
C GLY A 103 3.37 7.62 8.35
N TYR A 104 3.81 8.87 8.14
CA TYR A 104 3.52 9.58 6.90
C TYR A 104 4.68 9.45 5.91
N ILE A 105 4.38 9.68 4.63
CA ILE A 105 5.37 9.51 3.56
C ILE A 105 5.56 10.78 2.72
N TYR A 106 4.93 11.89 3.09
CA TYR A 106 5.03 13.15 2.34
C TYR A 106 6.46 13.65 2.32
N GLY A 107 6.99 13.89 1.12
CA GLY A 107 8.35 14.36 0.92
C GLY A 107 9.42 13.32 1.21
N ILE A 108 9.05 12.07 1.46
CA ILE A 108 9.98 10.99 1.77
C ILE A 108 10.02 10.01 0.60
N GLU A 109 11.10 10.06 -0.17
CA GLU A 109 11.25 9.23 -1.35
C GLU A 109 11.99 7.91 -1.02
N PRO A 110 11.70 6.81 -1.72
CA PRO A 110 10.78 6.70 -2.87
C PRO A 110 9.34 6.34 -2.49
N TYR A 111 8.98 6.40 -1.22
CA TYR A 111 7.68 5.95 -0.72
C TYR A 111 6.52 6.76 -1.30
N GLU A 112 6.67 8.07 -1.35
CA GLU A 112 5.67 8.94 -1.96
C GLU A 112 5.50 8.62 -3.45
N CYS A 113 6.60 8.40 -4.16
CA CYS A 113 6.59 8.01 -5.57
C CYS A 113 5.81 6.70 -5.79
N MET A 114 6.08 5.69 -4.99
CA MET A 114 5.37 4.40 -5.08
C MET A 114 3.89 4.56 -4.78
N ALA A 115 3.55 5.31 -3.74
CA ALA A 115 2.16 5.54 -3.34
C ALA A 115 1.38 6.30 -4.41
N GLU A 116 1.99 7.26 -5.10
CA GLU A 116 1.34 7.98 -6.20
C GLU A 116 0.94 7.04 -7.33
N VAL A 117 1.84 6.16 -7.75
CA VAL A 117 1.54 5.18 -8.80
C VAL A 117 0.42 4.24 -8.35
N LEU A 118 0.50 3.73 -7.13
CA LEU A 118 -0.50 2.80 -6.60
C LEU A 118 -1.87 3.46 -6.47
N SER A 119 -1.93 4.72 -6.09
CA SER A 119 -3.18 5.47 -5.96
C SER A 119 -3.84 5.74 -7.32
N GLU A 120 -3.06 5.95 -8.37
CA GLU A 120 -3.58 6.15 -9.74
C GLU A 120 -4.35 4.93 -10.26
N VAL A 121 -3.95 3.75 -9.80
CA VAL A 121 -4.50 2.48 -10.32
C VAL A 121 -5.93 2.25 -9.83
N VAL A 122 -6.33 2.83 -8.71
CA VAL A 122 -7.62 2.57 -8.06
C VAL A 122 -8.62 3.72 -8.15
N GLU A 123 -8.33 4.70 -8.96
CA GLU A 123 -9.24 5.81 -9.22
C GLU A 123 -10.27 5.48 -10.30
#